data_8e9b7b812fbb78563b3a8a9b86ac6640
#
_entry.id   8e9b7b812fbb78563b3a8a9b86ac6640
#
_cell.length_a   1.000
_cell.length_b   1.000
_cell.length_c   1.000
_cell.angle_alpha   90.00
_cell.angle_beta   90.00
_cell.angle_gamma   90.00
#
_symmetry.space_group_name_H-M   'P 1'
#
loop_
_entity.id
_entity.type
_entity.pdbx_description
1 polymer ?
#
loop_
_entity_poly.entity_id
_entity_poly.type
_entity_poly.pdbx_seq_one_letter_code
_entity_poly.pdbx_strand_id
1 'polypeptide(L)'
;MKTFRTRLTLILMILLGISMLAAGITMAQMFKNSHIRALEENMAREIKLLEATLDFIPVEGNPEANAYYERQAMQLKELTDSRVTFITLDGRVVGDSESNPERMDNHAHRQEIESAMDGKVGSAIRYSDTIGENMLYVALRVTAGDFDGYIRLSMSLAAVEKGLVHGWIWMFGGLLVLFLVAGLVSYRVAAGLTRPLEQITRVAHRISRFDYDARVKLARKDEIGQLGMAINGMADSLQQQLKRIRDNEDLMQSVLANMTGGILMVDASERVALINREAERILHMKGELLLGKSVQALKRNYEFTKFMEEGIARKEAMQEERNVYDPEEKILLFDSVPMFENDGGYRGMLFLLQDVTGIRKLERIRSEFVANVSHELKTPIAAVKGFAETLLAGGVKDEETARSFLQIIYDEGDRLNRLIGDILELSKIESKRAPLEYAPVHLKELFDSIYEVLLPAASKKLISMTHDVPEHLFIEGDEDRLRQIFMNLLSNAISYSLEGGKVRVSASIFDEGGDEEKVRFRVSDTGIGIPKKDLPRIFERFYRVDKARSRSSGGTGLGLSIVKHLVELHRGTIRVESKVGEGTTFILELPLMHALDD
;
A
#
# COMPACT_ATOMS: atom_id res chain seq x y z
N MET A 1 -13.38 33.86 20.38
CA MET A 1 -12.41 34.47 19.42
C MET A 1 -13.19 35.03 18.24
N LYS A 2 -13.01 36.32 17.87
CA LYS A 2 -13.64 36.89 16.68
C LYS A 2 -13.06 36.18 15.46
N THR A 3 -13.92 35.61 14.62
CA THR A 3 -13.49 34.87 13.40
C THR A 3 -12.71 35.80 12.46
N PHE A 4 -11.82 35.28 11.65
CA PHE A 4 -11.06 36.06 10.65
C PHE A 4 -12.01 36.93 9.79
N ARG A 5 -13.17 36.38 9.45
CA ARG A 5 -14.25 37.09 8.72
C ARG A 5 -14.68 38.38 9.43
N THR A 6 -14.96 38.32 10.73
CA THR A 6 -15.43 39.50 11.48
C THR A 6 -14.32 40.54 11.61
N ARG A 7 -13.06 40.14 11.73
CA ARG A 7 -11.93 41.08 11.76
C ARG A 7 -11.76 41.77 10.41
N LEU A 8 -11.77 41.02 9.31
CA LEU A 8 -11.62 41.57 7.96
C LEU A 8 -12.74 42.55 7.63
N THR A 9 -14.00 42.17 7.85
CA THR A 9 -15.17 43.04 7.64
C THR A 9 -15.08 44.30 8.49
N LEU A 10 -14.67 44.18 9.75
CA LEU A 10 -14.54 45.32 10.66
C LEU A 10 -13.45 46.28 10.22
N ILE A 11 -12.28 45.81 9.80
CA ILE A 11 -11.20 46.64 9.29
C ILE A 11 -11.65 47.39 8.03
N LEU A 12 -12.26 46.72 7.08
CA LEU A 12 -12.78 47.32 5.85
C LEU A 12 -13.84 48.40 6.15
N MET A 13 -14.76 48.11 7.08
CA MET A 13 -15.80 49.05 7.50
C MET A 13 -15.23 50.29 8.19
N ILE A 14 -14.25 50.11 9.07
CA ILE A 14 -13.59 51.26 9.75
C ILE A 14 -12.88 52.16 8.70
N LEU A 15 -12.11 51.54 7.81
CA LEU A 15 -11.36 52.27 6.79
C LEU A 15 -12.29 53.05 5.85
N LEU A 16 -13.38 52.38 5.42
CA LEU A 16 -14.41 52.99 4.59
C LEU A 16 -15.15 54.10 5.35
N GLY A 17 -15.52 53.89 6.61
CA GLY A 17 -16.17 54.87 7.46
C GLY A 17 -15.34 56.15 7.65
N ILE A 18 -14.04 56.00 7.94
CA ILE A 18 -13.09 57.14 8.07
C ILE A 18 -12.98 57.87 6.73
N SER A 19 -12.82 57.18 5.62
CA SER A 19 -12.72 57.77 4.30
C SER A 19 -13.97 58.57 3.89
N MET A 20 -15.16 57.99 4.16
CA MET A 20 -16.44 58.62 3.87
C MET A 20 -16.66 59.85 4.73
N LEU A 21 -16.32 59.78 6.04
CA LEU A 21 -16.43 60.91 6.94
C LEU A 21 -15.52 62.06 6.53
N ALA A 22 -14.30 61.76 6.20
CA ALA A 22 -13.32 62.77 5.68
C ALA A 22 -13.83 63.41 4.37
N ALA A 23 -14.29 62.61 3.43
CA ALA A 23 -14.87 63.11 2.16
C ALA A 23 -16.10 63.96 2.40
N GLY A 24 -16.99 63.54 3.33
CA GLY A 24 -18.19 64.30 3.70
C GLY A 24 -17.85 65.68 4.25
N ILE A 25 -16.91 65.74 5.21
CA ILE A 25 -16.50 67.01 5.82
C ILE A 25 -15.87 67.95 4.79
N THR A 26 -14.97 67.44 3.95
CA THR A 26 -14.30 68.27 2.90
C THR A 26 -15.30 68.75 1.88
N MET A 27 -16.23 67.95 1.45
CA MET A 27 -17.27 68.31 0.48
C MET A 27 -18.19 69.40 1.05
N ALA A 28 -18.58 69.28 2.31
CA ALA A 28 -19.42 70.24 3.00
C ALA A 28 -18.73 71.60 3.16
N GLN A 29 -17.43 71.60 3.56
CA GLN A 29 -16.66 72.85 3.63
C GLN A 29 -16.52 73.49 2.24
N MET A 30 -16.21 72.70 1.23
CA MET A 30 -16.08 73.20 -0.14
C MET A 30 -17.38 73.81 -0.66
N PHE A 31 -18.53 73.18 -0.36
CA PHE A 31 -19.85 73.68 -0.74
C PHE A 31 -20.17 74.99 -0.03
N LYS A 32 -19.93 75.06 1.29
CA LYS A 32 -20.10 76.30 2.04
C LYS A 32 -19.27 77.46 1.49
N ASN A 33 -17.96 77.22 1.28
CA ASN A 33 -17.04 78.23 0.77
C ASN A 33 -17.41 78.68 -0.67
N SER A 34 -17.80 77.75 -1.50
CA SER A 34 -18.25 78.07 -2.86
C SER A 34 -19.52 78.92 -2.88
N HIS A 35 -20.45 78.64 -1.99
CA HIS A 35 -21.69 79.40 -1.90
C HIS A 35 -21.47 80.82 -1.41
N ILE A 36 -20.62 80.97 -0.36
CA ILE A 36 -20.27 82.27 0.17
C ILE A 36 -19.55 83.14 -0.90
N ARG A 37 -18.57 82.57 -1.61
CA ARG A 37 -17.88 83.27 -2.71
C ARG A 37 -18.85 83.71 -3.83
N ALA A 38 -19.78 82.84 -4.22
CA ALA A 38 -20.78 83.21 -5.21
C ALA A 38 -21.66 84.39 -4.77
N LEU A 39 -22.02 84.44 -3.47
CA LEU A 39 -22.76 85.59 -2.90
C LEU A 39 -21.88 86.85 -2.89
N GLU A 40 -20.64 86.75 -2.46
CA GLU A 40 -19.69 87.87 -2.49
C GLU A 40 -19.57 88.45 -3.90
N GLU A 41 -19.33 87.63 -4.91
CA GLU A 41 -19.20 88.06 -6.30
C GLU A 41 -20.49 88.66 -6.85
N ASN A 42 -21.69 88.14 -6.43
CA ASN A 42 -22.96 88.73 -6.85
C ASN A 42 -23.14 90.12 -6.24
N MET A 43 -22.96 90.23 -4.93
CA MET A 43 -23.08 91.52 -4.23
C MET A 43 -22.09 92.56 -4.73
N ALA A 44 -20.87 92.12 -5.07
CA ALA A 44 -19.88 93.01 -5.67
C ALA A 44 -20.32 93.50 -7.06
N ARG A 45 -20.97 92.63 -7.86
CA ARG A 45 -21.51 93.03 -9.17
C ARG A 45 -22.70 93.98 -9.01
N GLU A 46 -23.54 93.77 -7.98
CA GLU A 46 -24.64 94.65 -7.68
C GLU A 46 -24.11 96.07 -7.32
N ILE A 47 -23.08 96.12 -6.46
CA ILE A 47 -22.47 97.42 -6.12
C ILE A 47 -21.93 98.19 -7.36
N LYS A 48 -21.30 97.47 -8.32
CA LYS A 48 -20.82 98.06 -9.57
C LYS A 48 -21.97 98.52 -10.46
N LEU A 49 -23.10 97.83 -10.46
CA LEU A 49 -24.30 98.23 -11.15
C LEU A 49 -24.86 99.50 -10.54
N LEU A 50 -24.91 99.53 -9.21
CA LEU A 50 -25.34 100.72 -8.47
C LEU A 50 -24.42 101.92 -8.76
N GLU A 51 -23.11 101.78 -8.80
CA GLU A 51 -22.16 102.76 -9.21
C GLU A 51 -22.44 103.38 -10.60
N ALA A 52 -22.85 102.51 -11.55
CA ALA A 52 -23.07 102.93 -12.91
C ALA A 52 -24.50 103.55 -13.17
N THR A 53 -25.46 103.28 -12.25
CA THR A 53 -26.89 103.65 -12.48
C THR A 53 -27.40 104.72 -11.50
N LEU A 54 -26.73 104.98 -10.37
CA LEU A 54 -27.15 106.00 -9.43
C LEU A 54 -26.65 107.40 -9.76
N ASP A 55 -27.50 108.34 -9.52
CA ASP A 55 -27.08 109.78 -9.56
C ASP A 55 -26.47 110.15 -8.19
N PHE A 56 -25.17 110.37 -8.16
CA PHE A 56 -24.48 110.68 -6.90
C PHE A 56 -24.45 112.19 -6.73
N ILE A 57 -24.74 112.68 -5.49
CA ILE A 57 -24.64 114.06 -5.09
C ILE A 57 -23.51 114.27 -4.13
N PRO A 58 -22.85 115.48 -4.09
CA PRO A 58 -21.75 115.78 -3.14
C PRO A 58 -22.26 115.65 -1.70
N VAL A 59 -21.41 115.08 -0.83
CA VAL A 59 -21.72 114.89 0.61
C VAL A 59 -21.24 116.10 1.39
N GLU A 60 -20.07 116.64 1.07
CA GLU A 60 -19.48 117.79 1.75
C GLU A 60 -20.22 119.07 1.38
N GLY A 61 -20.68 119.81 2.41
CA GLY A 61 -21.40 121.07 2.23
C GLY A 61 -22.85 120.96 1.78
N ASN A 62 -23.41 119.77 1.64
CA ASN A 62 -24.79 119.55 1.24
C ASN A 62 -25.66 119.06 2.40
N PRO A 63 -26.48 119.90 3.03
CA PRO A 63 -27.36 119.50 4.16
C PRO A 63 -28.41 118.47 3.81
N GLU A 64 -28.77 118.26 2.54
CA GLU A 64 -29.74 117.26 2.07
C GLU A 64 -29.12 115.94 1.70
N ALA A 65 -27.81 115.80 1.70
CA ALA A 65 -27.13 114.59 1.24
C ALA A 65 -27.48 113.37 2.07
N ASN A 66 -27.52 113.46 3.38
CA ASN A 66 -27.88 112.32 4.22
C ASN A 66 -29.33 111.84 3.92
N ALA A 67 -30.28 112.79 3.81
CA ALA A 67 -31.68 112.43 3.47
C ALA A 67 -31.84 111.86 2.03
N TYR A 68 -30.94 112.24 1.15
CA TYR A 68 -30.88 111.69 -0.20
C TYR A 68 -30.38 110.20 -0.18
N TYR A 69 -29.21 109.97 0.42
CA TYR A 69 -28.64 108.66 0.46
C TYR A 69 -29.42 107.69 1.35
N GLU A 70 -30.14 108.15 2.40
CA GLU A 70 -31.05 107.35 3.16
C GLU A 70 -32.24 106.89 2.28
N ARG A 71 -32.86 107.74 1.53
CA ARG A 71 -33.92 107.43 0.62
C ARG A 71 -33.47 106.47 -0.50
N GLN A 72 -32.29 106.72 -1.07
CA GLN A 72 -31.67 105.81 -2.03
C GLN A 72 -31.40 104.43 -1.45
N ALA A 73 -30.82 104.39 -0.23
CA ALA A 73 -30.61 103.11 0.45
C ALA A 73 -31.87 102.33 0.68
N MET A 74 -32.98 102.99 1.09
CA MET A 74 -34.28 102.32 1.26
C MET A 74 -34.86 101.78 -0.04
N GLN A 75 -34.78 102.54 -1.10
CA GLN A 75 -35.28 102.04 -2.45
C GLN A 75 -34.46 100.90 -2.99
N LEU A 76 -33.16 100.96 -2.80
CA LEU A 76 -32.25 99.92 -3.28
C LEU A 76 -32.41 98.64 -2.47
N LYS A 77 -32.74 98.71 -1.17
CA LYS A 77 -33.04 97.53 -0.37
C LYS A 77 -34.18 96.71 -0.95
N GLU A 78 -35.25 97.39 -1.40
CA GLU A 78 -36.39 96.69 -2.00
C GLU A 78 -36.03 96.01 -3.34
N LEU A 79 -35.03 96.52 -4.08
CA LEU A 79 -34.58 95.95 -5.33
C LEU A 79 -33.54 94.85 -5.21
N THR A 80 -32.66 95.00 -4.21
CA THR A 80 -31.47 94.07 -4.06
C THR A 80 -31.69 93.00 -2.97
N ASP A 81 -32.76 93.12 -2.19
CA ASP A 81 -33.01 92.29 -1.02
C ASP A 81 -31.80 92.29 -0.03
N SER A 82 -30.99 93.35 -0.11
CA SER A 82 -29.78 93.55 0.67
C SER A 82 -29.85 94.88 1.43
N ARG A 83 -29.35 94.87 2.66
CA ARG A 83 -29.17 96.19 3.37
C ARG A 83 -28.10 96.95 2.66
N VAL A 84 -28.41 98.20 2.26
CA VAL A 84 -27.54 99.10 1.55
C VAL A 84 -27.05 100.22 2.50
N THR A 85 -25.74 100.43 2.56
CA THR A 85 -25.14 101.49 3.37
C THR A 85 -24.16 102.33 2.51
N PHE A 86 -24.36 103.63 2.53
CA PHE A 86 -23.41 104.62 1.92
C PHE A 86 -22.48 105.16 3.01
N ILE A 87 -21.18 105.11 2.75
CA ILE A 87 -20.15 105.45 3.74
C ILE A 87 -19.12 106.32 3.04
N THR A 88 -18.74 107.45 3.69
CA THR A 88 -17.67 108.36 3.22
C THR A 88 -16.28 107.78 3.43
N LEU A 89 -15.24 108.35 2.82
CA LEU A 89 -13.87 107.87 2.97
C LEU A 89 -13.38 107.86 4.44
N ASP A 90 -13.81 108.81 5.25
CA ASP A 90 -13.55 108.86 6.68
C ASP A 90 -14.33 107.91 7.53
N GLY A 91 -15.18 107.07 6.90
CA GLY A 91 -15.95 106.04 7.53
C GLY A 91 -17.30 106.46 8.12
N ARG A 92 -17.78 107.66 7.91
CA ARG A 92 -19.08 108.13 8.38
C ARG A 92 -20.18 107.61 7.48
N VAL A 93 -21.20 107.10 8.07
CA VAL A 93 -22.39 106.63 7.34
C VAL A 93 -23.24 107.84 6.96
N VAL A 94 -23.62 107.93 5.67
CA VAL A 94 -24.40 109.03 5.12
C VAL A 94 -25.80 108.58 4.68
N GLY A 95 -25.99 107.24 4.52
CA GLY A 95 -27.25 106.65 4.20
C GLY A 95 -27.26 105.15 4.59
N ASP A 96 -28.33 104.68 5.20
CA ASP A 96 -28.52 103.24 5.51
C ASP A 96 -29.97 102.88 5.36
N SER A 97 -30.25 101.68 4.87
CA SER A 97 -31.61 101.22 4.59
C SER A 97 -32.36 100.67 5.78
N GLU A 98 -31.71 100.50 6.95
CA GLU A 98 -32.31 99.92 8.14
C GLU A 98 -32.15 100.70 9.41
N SER A 99 -31.11 101.53 9.48
CA SER A 99 -30.76 102.27 10.70
C SER A 99 -30.56 103.72 10.41
N ASN A 100 -30.85 104.57 11.35
CA ASN A 100 -30.60 105.98 11.20
C ASN A 100 -29.07 106.29 11.14
N PRO A 101 -28.56 106.83 10.06
CA PRO A 101 -27.11 107.12 9.89
C PRO A 101 -26.47 107.92 11.01
N GLU A 102 -27.21 108.85 11.62
CA GLU A 102 -26.67 109.72 12.71
C GLU A 102 -26.40 108.96 14.01
N ARG A 103 -27.00 107.78 14.21
CA ARG A 103 -26.81 106.95 15.39
C ARG A 103 -25.81 105.82 15.14
N MET A 104 -25.25 105.76 13.98
CA MET A 104 -24.30 104.68 13.63
C MET A 104 -22.86 105.09 13.96
N ASP A 105 -22.08 104.15 14.47
CA ASP A 105 -20.64 104.35 14.70
C ASP A 105 -19.91 104.56 13.40
N ASN A 106 -18.69 105.12 13.52
CA ASN A 106 -17.80 105.22 12.37
C ASN A 106 -17.39 103.82 11.86
N HIS A 107 -17.54 103.62 10.55
CA HIS A 107 -17.27 102.32 9.92
C HIS A 107 -15.93 102.18 9.27
N ALA A 108 -14.99 103.20 9.41
CA ALA A 108 -13.67 103.17 8.78
C ALA A 108 -12.84 101.90 9.08
N HIS A 109 -12.96 101.40 10.34
CA HIS A 109 -12.19 100.23 10.82
C HIS A 109 -12.99 98.89 10.67
N ARG A 110 -14.00 98.90 9.88
CA ARG A 110 -14.71 97.66 9.57
C ARG A 110 -13.92 96.87 8.52
N GLN A 111 -13.67 95.59 8.75
CA GLN A 111 -12.84 94.69 7.93
C GLN A 111 -13.21 94.78 6.45
N GLU A 112 -14.47 94.83 6.11
CA GLU A 112 -14.96 95.00 4.73
C GLU A 112 -14.57 96.33 4.13
N ILE A 113 -14.52 97.43 4.91
CA ILE A 113 -14.14 98.77 4.47
C ILE A 113 -12.61 98.87 4.32
N GLU A 114 -11.86 98.42 5.31
CA GLU A 114 -10.43 98.35 5.26
C GLU A 114 -9.93 97.52 4.03
N SER A 115 -10.56 96.39 3.77
CA SER A 115 -10.22 95.57 2.59
C SER A 115 -10.61 96.25 1.27
N ALA A 116 -11.59 97.16 1.25
CA ALA A 116 -12.04 97.86 0.05
C ALA A 116 -11.23 99.14 -0.23
N MET A 117 -10.35 99.58 0.64
CA MET A 117 -9.56 100.86 0.46
C MET A 117 -8.73 100.87 -0.82
N ASP A 118 -8.16 99.73 -1.27
CA ASP A 118 -7.35 99.59 -2.45
C ASP A 118 -8.14 99.42 -3.75
N GLY A 119 -9.47 99.65 -3.73
CA GLY A 119 -10.33 99.43 -4.90
C GLY A 119 -10.64 97.94 -5.17
N LYS A 120 -10.33 97.04 -4.24
CA LYS A 120 -10.69 95.64 -4.27
C LYS A 120 -12.05 95.42 -3.60
N VAL A 121 -12.69 94.28 -3.86
CA VAL A 121 -13.90 93.89 -3.13
C VAL A 121 -13.48 93.55 -1.70
N GLY A 122 -13.97 94.31 -0.72
CA GLY A 122 -13.82 94.00 0.69
C GLY A 122 -15.02 93.09 1.14
N SER A 123 -14.75 92.01 1.82
CA SER A 123 -15.84 91.18 2.40
C SER A 123 -15.51 90.82 3.84
N ALA A 124 -16.54 90.69 4.63
CA ALA A 124 -16.44 90.17 6.01
C ALA A 124 -17.74 89.41 6.41
N ILE A 125 -17.57 88.38 7.15
CA ILE A 125 -18.70 87.66 7.80
C ILE A 125 -18.58 87.94 9.27
N ARG A 126 -19.66 88.50 9.82
CA ARG A 126 -19.71 88.75 11.27
C ARG A 126 -21.14 88.72 11.79
N TYR A 127 -21.28 88.45 13.06
CA TYR A 127 -22.57 88.46 13.71
C TYR A 127 -23.07 89.94 13.83
N SER A 128 -24.28 90.20 13.48
CA SER A 128 -24.95 91.47 13.63
C SER A 128 -25.76 91.47 14.91
N ASP A 129 -25.34 92.26 15.91
CA ASP A 129 -26.11 92.44 17.16
C ASP A 129 -27.44 93.14 16.96
N THR A 130 -27.60 93.88 15.89
CA THR A 130 -28.84 94.58 15.52
C THR A 130 -29.91 93.59 14.95
N ILE A 131 -29.47 92.62 14.16
CA ILE A 131 -30.38 91.68 13.47
C ILE A 131 -30.42 90.30 14.15
N GLY A 132 -29.37 89.98 14.95
CA GLY A 132 -29.27 88.70 15.65
C GLY A 132 -28.84 87.53 14.78
N GLU A 133 -28.18 87.78 13.63
CA GLU A 133 -27.80 86.78 12.64
C GLU A 133 -26.40 87.02 12.09
N ASN A 134 -25.78 85.98 11.51
CA ASN A 134 -24.56 86.14 10.76
C ASN A 134 -24.85 86.80 9.42
N MET A 135 -24.15 87.92 9.20
CA MET A 135 -24.28 88.74 7.99
C MET A 135 -23.03 88.67 7.16
N LEU A 136 -23.21 88.52 5.87
CA LEU A 136 -22.14 88.76 4.88
C LEU A 136 -22.18 90.27 4.49
N TYR A 137 -21.10 90.91 4.73
CA TYR A 137 -20.88 92.34 4.34
C TYR A 137 -19.92 92.33 3.17
N VAL A 138 -20.31 93.08 2.08
CA VAL A 138 -19.49 93.29 0.91
C VAL A 138 -19.41 94.80 0.66
N ALA A 139 -18.25 95.34 0.59
CA ALA A 139 -18.02 96.75 0.33
C ALA A 139 -17.13 97.00 -0.88
N LEU A 140 -17.41 98.03 -1.61
CA LEU A 140 -16.56 98.52 -2.71
C LEU A 140 -16.39 100.02 -2.63
N ARG A 141 -15.21 100.48 -2.92
CA ARG A 141 -14.98 101.90 -3.09
C ARG A 141 -15.61 102.37 -4.41
N VAL A 142 -16.35 103.40 -4.35
CA VAL A 142 -17.08 103.99 -5.47
C VAL A 142 -16.65 105.42 -5.61
N THR A 143 -16.19 105.79 -6.80
CA THR A 143 -15.82 107.12 -7.16
C THR A 143 -16.64 107.54 -8.39
N ALA A 144 -17.78 108.16 -8.17
CA ALA A 144 -18.74 108.52 -9.20
C ALA A 144 -19.26 109.93 -9.00
N GLY A 145 -19.09 110.83 -9.96
CA GLY A 145 -19.41 112.20 -9.83
C GLY A 145 -18.64 112.91 -8.69
N ASP A 146 -19.41 113.56 -7.81
CA ASP A 146 -18.83 114.24 -6.64
C ASP A 146 -18.86 113.38 -5.38
N PHE A 147 -19.20 112.05 -5.45
CA PHE A 147 -19.14 111.15 -4.35
C PHE A 147 -17.87 110.29 -4.42
N ASP A 148 -17.10 110.35 -3.37
CA ASP A 148 -15.97 109.42 -3.13
C ASP A 148 -16.18 108.74 -1.77
N GLY A 149 -16.43 107.43 -1.78
CA GLY A 149 -16.79 106.71 -0.57
C GLY A 149 -16.95 105.20 -0.82
N TYR A 150 -17.68 104.57 0.02
CA TYR A 150 -17.96 103.13 -0.09
C TYR A 150 -19.43 102.87 -0.17
N ILE A 151 -19.87 101.94 -1.03
CA ILE A 151 -21.19 101.27 -0.98
C ILE A 151 -21.00 99.95 -0.34
N ARG A 152 -21.72 99.68 0.71
CA ARG A 152 -21.67 98.44 1.40
C ARG A 152 -23.06 97.75 1.28
N LEU A 153 -23.09 96.54 0.77
CA LEU A 153 -24.25 95.65 0.83
C LEU A 153 -24.06 94.65 1.99
N SER A 154 -25.12 94.32 2.64
CA SER A 154 -25.10 93.22 3.63
C SER A 154 -26.33 92.37 3.54
N MET A 155 -26.12 91.06 3.64
CA MET A 155 -27.18 90.03 3.50
C MET A 155 -27.07 89.01 4.65
N SER A 156 -28.20 88.58 5.16
CA SER A 156 -28.28 87.55 6.17
C SER A 156 -27.86 86.18 5.58
N LEU A 157 -26.99 85.49 6.26
CA LEU A 157 -26.62 84.10 5.89
C LEU A 157 -27.58 83.06 6.42
N ALA A 158 -28.66 83.46 7.16
CA ALA A 158 -29.59 82.53 7.76
C ALA A 158 -30.28 81.61 6.76
N ALA A 159 -30.65 82.12 5.59
CA ALA A 159 -31.25 81.35 4.48
C ALA A 159 -30.26 80.33 3.90
N VAL A 160 -29.01 80.78 3.76
CA VAL A 160 -27.89 79.89 3.30
C VAL A 160 -27.61 78.81 4.32
N GLU A 161 -27.53 79.21 5.63
CA GLU A 161 -27.32 78.25 6.71
C GLU A 161 -28.42 77.19 6.80
N LYS A 162 -29.72 77.60 6.66
CA LYS A 162 -30.85 76.64 6.56
C LYS A 162 -30.76 75.74 5.33
N GLY A 163 -30.42 76.27 4.17
CA GLY A 163 -30.20 75.49 2.96
C GLY A 163 -29.04 74.47 3.12
N LEU A 164 -27.95 74.90 3.79
CA LEU A 164 -26.82 74.05 4.12
C LEU A 164 -27.24 72.89 5.05
N VAL A 165 -28.06 73.12 6.06
CA VAL A 165 -28.53 72.08 6.97
C VAL A 165 -29.32 70.98 6.21
N HIS A 166 -30.20 71.36 5.30
CA HIS A 166 -30.90 70.36 4.48
C HIS A 166 -29.94 69.61 3.53
N GLY A 167 -28.97 70.28 2.96
CA GLY A 167 -27.90 69.67 2.13
C GLY A 167 -27.10 68.65 2.95
N TRP A 168 -26.78 68.97 4.23
CA TRP A 168 -26.09 68.10 5.14
C TRP A 168 -26.90 66.82 5.43
N ILE A 169 -28.22 66.96 5.72
CA ILE A 169 -29.10 65.79 6.00
C ILE A 169 -29.14 64.85 4.82
N TRP A 170 -29.30 65.35 3.59
CA TRP A 170 -29.33 64.52 2.39
C TRP A 170 -27.96 63.90 2.08
N MET A 171 -26.88 64.63 2.28
CA MET A 171 -25.52 64.16 2.09
C MET A 171 -25.18 63.02 3.08
N PHE A 172 -25.42 63.25 4.39
CA PHE A 172 -25.17 62.23 5.40
C PHE A 172 -26.13 61.02 5.24
N GLY A 173 -27.36 61.22 4.87
CA GLY A 173 -28.32 60.17 4.53
C GLY A 173 -27.81 59.30 3.38
N GLY A 174 -27.35 59.92 2.30
CA GLY A 174 -26.77 59.22 1.18
C GLY A 174 -25.48 58.44 1.55
N LEU A 175 -24.58 59.09 2.35
CA LEU A 175 -23.39 58.43 2.85
C LEU A 175 -23.69 57.25 3.75
N LEU A 176 -24.73 57.33 4.57
CA LEU A 176 -25.18 56.24 5.44
C LEU A 176 -25.66 55.03 4.62
N VAL A 177 -26.50 55.31 3.59
CA VAL A 177 -27.00 54.25 2.69
C VAL A 177 -25.82 53.59 1.97
N LEU A 178 -24.89 54.37 1.45
CA LEU A 178 -23.69 53.85 0.76
C LEU A 178 -22.84 53.01 1.73
N PHE A 179 -22.68 53.43 2.99
CA PHE A 179 -21.96 52.71 4.02
C PHE A 179 -22.61 51.36 4.35
N LEU A 180 -23.95 51.33 4.45
CA LEU A 180 -24.67 50.07 4.66
C LEU A 180 -24.54 49.10 3.51
N VAL A 181 -24.68 49.59 2.25
CA VAL A 181 -24.49 48.79 1.05
C VAL A 181 -23.06 48.25 0.97
N ALA A 182 -22.07 49.10 1.20
CA ALA A 182 -20.66 48.67 1.22
C ALA A 182 -20.40 47.63 2.33
N GLY A 183 -21.05 47.77 3.49
CA GLY A 183 -20.98 46.79 4.59
C GLY A 183 -21.54 45.43 4.18
N LEU A 184 -22.69 45.42 3.50
CA LEU A 184 -23.30 44.19 2.99
C LEU A 184 -22.40 43.50 1.95
N VAL A 185 -21.86 44.25 1.01
CA VAL A 185 -20.92 43.76 -0.02
C VAL A 185 -19.67 43.19 0.64
N SER A 186 -19.05 43.98 1.54
CA SER A 186 -17.86 43.54 2.28
C SER A 186 -18.11 42.23 3.05
N TYR A 187 -19.26 42.10 3.73
CA TYR A 187 -19.63 40.87 4.42
C TYR A 187 -19.77 39.69 3.47
N ARG A 188 -20.41 39.90 2.29
CA ARG A 188 -20.55 38.86 1.25
C ARG A 188 -19.20 38.42 0.71
N VAL A 189 -18.30 39.35 0.38
CA VAL A 189 -16.95 39.04 -0.11
C VAL A 189 -16.14 38.31 0.95
N ALA A 190 -16.13 38.82 2.19
CA ALA A 190 -15.42 38.18 3.28
C ALA A 190 -15.94 36.75 3.55
N ALA A 191 -17.25 36.54 3.49
CA ALA A 191 -17.86 35.21 3.64
C ALA A 191 -17.49 34.28 2.48
N GLY A 192 -17.47 34.80 1.26
CA GLY A 192 -17.09 34.05 0.05
C GLY A 192 -15.64 33.56 0.03
N LEU A 193 -14.74 34.27 0.71
CA LEU A 193 -13.33 33.90 0.84
C LEU A 193 -13.08 32.98 2.06
N THR A 194 -13.70 33.30 3.19
CA THR A 194 -13.37 32.64 4.47
C THR A 194 -13.98 31.24 4.58
N ARG A 195 -15.24 31.05 4.15
CA ARG A 195 -15.92 29.76 4.26
C ARG A 195 -15.21 28.61 3.56
N PRO A 196 -14.77 28.75 2.29
CA PRO A 196 -13.99 27.71 1.61
C PRO A 196 -12.67 27.41 2.31
N LEU A 197 -11.94 28.41 2.78
CA LEU A 197 -10.70 28.23 3.52
C LEU A 197 -10.90 27.44 4.83
N GLU A 198 -12.00 27.73 5.56
CA GLU A 198 -12.36 26.95 6.75
C GLU A 198 -12.67 25.49 6.42
N GLN A 199 -13.28 25.22 5.26
CA GLN A 199 -13.52 23.86 4.79
C GLN A 199 -12.22 23.14 4.48
N ILE A 200 -11.31 23.78 3.73
CA ILE A 200 -9.99 23.25 3.41
C ILE A 200 -9.21 22.94 4.69
N THR A 201 -9.18 23.90 5.63
CA THR A 201 -8.48 23.74 6.91
C THR A 201 -9.04 22.57 7.73
N ARG A 202 -10.36 22.42 7.77
CA ARG A 202 -10.99 21.28 8.47
C ARG A 202 -10.62 19.94 7.84
N VAL A 203 -10.62 19.86 6.50
CA VAL A 203 -10.21 18.64 5.79
C VAL A 203 -8.73 18.36 6.02
N ALA A 204 -7.86 19.36 5.93
CA ALA A 204 -6.44 19.21 6.23
C ALA A 204 -6.19 18.70 7.66
N HIS A 205 -6.94 19.21 8.65
CA HIS A 205 -6.88 18.69 10.03
C HIS A 205 -7.40 17.25 10.17
N ARG A 206 -8.38 16.83 9.36
CA ARG A 206 -8.83 15.44 9.35
C ARG A 206 -7.74 14.54 8.77
N ILE A 207 -7.12 14.94 7.67
CA ILE A 207 -5.99 14.22 7.05
C ILE A 207 -4.82 14.08 8.02
N SER A 208 -4.46 15.15 8.75
CA SER A 208 -3.39 15.10 9.76
C SER A 208 -3.70 14.19 10.96
N ARG A 209 -4.97 13.81 11.15
CA ARG A 209 -5.43 12.83 12.15
C ARG A 209 -5.71 11.47 11.55
N PHE A 210 -5.02 11.15 10.46
CA PHE A 210 -5.09 9.87 9.76
C PHE A 210 -6.43 9.54 9.06
N ASP A 211 -7.33 10.53 8.91
CA ASP A 211 -8.55 10.38 8.12
C ASP A 211 -8.27 10.78 6.67
N TYR A 212 -7.68 9.87 5.93
CA TYR A 212 -7.26 10.10 4.54
C TYR A 212 -8.40 10.00 3.52
N ASP A 213 -9.61 9.63 3.95
CA ASP A 213 -10.82 9.62 3.10
C ASP A 213 -11.47 11.00 3.01
N ALA A 214 -11.07 11.93 3.88
CA ALA A 214 -11.57 13.29 3.88
C ALA A 214 -11.23 14.01 2.57
N ARG A 215 -12.25 14.63 1.95
CA ARG A 215 -12.07 15.39 0.69
C ARG A 215 -12.68 16.78 0.80
N VAL A 216 -11.99 17.74 0.20
CA VAL A 216 -12.48 19.10 -0.02
C VAL A 216 -13.45 19.08 -1.20
N LYS A 217 -14.72 19.43 -0.95
CA LYS A 217 -15.77 19.52 -1.98
C LYS A 217 -16.03 20.99 -2.29
N LEU A 218 -15.27 21.57 -3.20
CA LEU A 218 -15.40 22.95 -3.67
C LEU A 218 -15.55 22.97 -5.19
N ALA A 219 -16.67 23.50 -5.66
CA ALA A 219 -16.93 23.70 -7.09
C ALA A 219 -16.44 25.10 -7.54
N ARG A 220 -15.13 25.39 -7.37
CA ARG A 220 -14.50 26.68 -7.76
C ARG A 220 -13.35 26.42 -8.72
N LYS A 221 -13.13 27.40 -9.63
CA LYS A 221 -12.05 27.34 -10.64
C LYS A 221 -10.91 28.35 -10.36
N ASP A 222 -10.98 29.02 -9.21
CA ASP A 222 -9.98 30.00 -8.74
C ASP A 222 -8.84 29.33 -7.91
N GLU A 223 -7.96 30.16 -7.35
CA GLU A 223 -6.82 29.72 -6.55
C GLU A 223 -7.24 28.89 -5.32
N ILE A 224 -8.42 29.20 -4.75
CA ILE A 224 -8.98 28.44 -3.62
C ILE A 224 -9.43 27.04 -4.08
N GLY A 225 -10.01 26.97 -5.28
CA GLY A 225 -10.35 25.68 -5.91
C GLY A 225 -9.12 24.84 -6.21
N GLN A 226 -8.04 25.47 -6.73
CA GLN A 226 -6.76 24.80 -6.97
C GLN A 226 -6.14 24.27 -5.66
N LEU A 227 -6.19 25.07 -4.58
CA LEU A 227 -5.74 24.63 -3.26
C LEU A 227 -6.55 23.40 -2.77
N GLY A 228 -7.87 23.43 -2.97
CA GLY A 228 -8.72 22.28 -2.63
C GLY A 228 -8.34 21.02 -3.39
N MET A 229 -8.05 21.13 -4.70
CA MET A 229 -7.58 20.03 -5.53
C MET A 229 -6.20 19.51 -5.08
N ALA A 230 -5.27 20.40 -4.74
CA ALA A 230 -3.95 20.02 -4.23
C ALA A 230 -4.03 19.23 -2.91
N ILE A 231 -4.89 19.66 -1.99
CA ILE A 231 -5.14 18.93 -0.71
C ILE A 231 -5.76 17.54 -0.99
N ASN A 232 -6.69 17.45 -1.94
CA ASN A 232 -7.25 16.15 -2.33
C ASN A 232 -6.19 15.23 -2.95
N GLY A 233 -5.35 15.76 -3.85
CA GLY A 233 -4.23 15.01 -4.44
C GLY A 233 -3.21 14.52 -3.39
N MET A 234 -2.95 15.34 -2.37
CA MET A 234 -2.11 14.93 -1.23
C MET A 234 -2.76 13.77 -0.44
N ALA A 235 -4.07 13.86 -0.18
CA ALA A 235 -4.81 12.79 0.51
C ALA A 235 -4.78 11.48 -0.30
N ASP A 236 -4.98 11.54 -1.63
CA ASP A 236 -4.89 10.39 -2.51
C ASP A 236 -3.50 9.75 -2.49
N SER A 237 -2.45 10.58 -2.55
CA SER A 237 -1.05 10.10 -2.50
C SER A 237 -0.73 9.42 -1.17
N LEU A 238 -1.15 10.00 -0.05
CA LEU A 238 -0.96 9.41 1.29
C LEU A 238 -1.72 8.09 1.44
N GLN A 239 -2.96 8.03 0.97
CA GLN A 239 -3.78 6.82 0.99
C GLN A 239 -3.11 5.70 0.15
N GLN A 240 -2.61 6.05 -1.04
CA GLN A 240 -1.91 5.10 -1.91
C GLN A 240 -0.60 4.59 -1.28
N GLN A 241 0.18 5.49 -0.65
CA GLN A 241 1.42 5.09 0.04
C GLN A 241 1.13 4.14 1.20
N LEU A 242 0.11 4.43 2.02
CA LEU A 242 -0.28 3.55 3.12
C LEU A 242 -0.78 2.20 2.65
N LYS A 243 -1.55 2.18 1.55
CA LYS A 243 -1.98 0.93 0.93
C LYS A 243 -0.76 0.10 0.50
N ARG A 244 0.21 0.72 -0.20
CA ARG A 244 1.44 0.03 -0.62
C ARG A 244 2.24 -0.53 0.57
N ILE A 245 2.33 0.23 1.67
CA ILE A 245 3.03 -0.24 2.87
C ILE A 245 2.32 -1.48 3.43
N ARG A 246 0.99 -1.45 3.58
CA ARG A 246 0.20 -2.60 4.05
C ARG A 246 0.32 -3.80 3.12
N ASP A 247 0.15 -3.57 1.80
CA ASP A 247 0.28 -4.63 0.80
C ASP A 247 1.67 -5.29 0.86
N ASN A 248 2.74 -4.51 1.09
CA ASN A 248 4.10 -5.03 1.27
C ASN A 248 4.27 -5.78 2.59
N GLU A 249 3.68 -5.29 3.69
CA GLU A 249 3.70 -5.99 4.98
C GLU A 249 2.96 -7.33 4.88
N ASP A 250 1.77 -7.35 4.28
CA ASP A 250 0.97 -8.55 4.06
C ASP A 250 1.70 -9.56 3.15
N LEU A 251 2.34 -9.07 2.08
CA LEU A 251 3.17 -9.89 1.20
C LEU A 251 4.34 -10.52 1.97
N MET A 252 5.07 -9.72 2.73
CA MET A 252 6.21 -10.20 3.54
C MET A 252 5.76 -11.26 4.54
N GLN A 253 4.65 -11.02 5.25
CA GLN A 253 4.09 -11.99 6.19
C GLN A 253 3.66 -13.28 5.48
N SER A 254 3.02 -13.17 4.30
CA SER A 254 2.62 -14.33 3.50
C SER A 254 3.83 -15.14 3.02
N VAL A 255 4.90 -14.47 2.57
CA VAL A 255 6.15 -15.14 2.17
C VAL A 255 6.74 -15.89 3.36
N LEU A 256 6.90 -15.24 4.50
CA LEU A 256 7.45 -15.87 5.71
C LEU A 256 6.60 -17.05 6.22
N ALA A 257 5.28 -16.94 6.13
CA ALA A 257 4.36 -17.99 6.60
C ALA A 257 4.36 -19.23 5.69
N ASN A 258 4.60 -19.05 4.36
CA ASN A 258 4.54 -20.15 3.38
C ASN A 258 5.92 -20.68 2.96
N MET A 259 7.00 -20.17 3.51
CA MET A 259 8.33 -20.72 3.27
C MET A 259 8.45 -22.12 3.86
N THR A 260 9.09 -23.04 3.11
CA THR A 260 9.33 -24.44 3.50
C THR A 260 10.47 -24.58 4.51
N GLY A 261 11.26 -23.53 4.74
CA GLY A 261 12.30 -23.46 5.74
C GLY A 261 11.88 -22.69 6.99
N GLY A 262 12.29 -23.15 8.15
CA GLY A 262 12.16 -22.43 9.41
C GLY A 262 13.07 -21.22 9.43
N ILE A 263 12.53 -20.05 9.78
CA ILE A 263 13.28 -18.80 9.94
C ILE A 263 13.13 -18.33 11.37
N LEU A 264 14.25 -18.05 12.02
CA LEU A 264 14.32 -17.44 13.33
C LEU A 264 15.36 -16.32 13.29
N MET A 265 14.97 -15.12 13.69
CA MET A 265 15.85 -13.96 13.77
C MET A 265 16.06 -13.55 15.21
N VAL A 266 17.29 -13.29 15.57
CA VAL A 266 17.71 -12.79 16.88
C VAL A 266 18.31 -11.41 16.72
N ASP A 267 17.91 -10.47 17.55
CA ASP A 267 18.44 -9.11 17.54
C ASP A 267 19.83 -9.01 18.19
N ALA A 268 20.44 -7.82 18.15
CA ALA A 268 21.75 -7.57 18.76
C ALA A 268 21.77 -7.76 20.30
N SER A 269 20.58 -7.81 20.94
CA SER A 269 20.41 -8.07 22.38
C SER A 269 20.14 -9.55 22.68
N GLU A 270 20.37 -10.44 21.72
CA GLU A 270 20.15 -11.89 21.81
C GLU A 270 18.68 -12.26 22.11
N ARG A 271 17.72 -11.43 21.65
CA ARG A 271 16.30 -11.71 21.79
C ARG A 271 15.70 -12.13 20.46
N VAL A 272 14.77 -13.07 20.49
CA VAL A 272 14.03 -13.51 19.30
C VAL A 272 13.18 -12.36 18.78
N ALA A 273 13.55 -11.83 17.60
CA ALA A 273 12.87 -10.74 16.94
C ALA A 273 11.80 -11.22 15.93
N LEU A 274 12.02 -12.40 15.33
CA LEU A 274 11.12 -12.98 14.35
C LEU A 274 11.22 -14.50 14.39
N ILE A 275 10.10 -15.17 14.20
CA ILE A 275 10.01 -16.60 13.96
C ILE A 275 8.85 -16.84 12.98
N ASN A 276 9.06 -17.67 11.95
CA ASN A 276 8.00 -18.04 11.01
C ASN A 276 7.32 -19.35 11.44
N ARG A 277 6.18 -19.63 10.80
CA ARG A 277 5.35 -20.80 11.12
C ARG A 277 6.09 -22.13 10.97
N GLU A 278 6.99 -22.24 9.99
CA GLU A 278 7.76 -23.47 9.78
C GLU A 278 8.82 -23.70 10.89
N ALA A 279 9.46 -22.63 11.38
CA ALA A 279 10.35 -22.73 12.55
C ALA A 279 9.58 -23.16 13.80
N GLU A 280 8.37 -22.65 14.01
CA GLU A 280 7.49 -23.10 15.10
C GLU A 280 7.19 -24.61 15.01
N ARG A 281 6.92 -25.07 13.78
CA ARG A 281 6.62 -26.50 13.49
C ARG A 281 7.84 -27.39 13.72
N ILE A 282 9.03 -26.97 13.24
CA ILE A 282 10.28 -27.73 13.40
C ILE A 282 10.71 -27.79 14.87
N LEU A 283 10.59 -26.66 15.58
CA LEU A 283 11.00 -26.54 16.99
C LEU A 283 9.93 -27.02 17.98
N HIS A 284 8.73 -27.33 17.51
CA HIS A 284 7.55 -27.66 18.34
C HIS A 284 7.25 -26.62 19.42
N MET A 285 7.45 -25.32 19.10
CA MET A 285 7.24 -24.19 20.02
C MET A 285 6.46 -23.08 19.34
N LYS A 286 5.50 -22.47 20.04
CA LYS A 286 4.73 -21.33 19.53
C LYS A 286 5.54 -20.04 19.61
N GLY A 287 5.54 -19.25 18.55
CA GLY A 287 6.26 -17.98 18.44
C GLY A 287 5.87 -16.95 19.50
N GLU A 288 4.60 -16.92 19.90
CA GLU A 288 4.09 -16.05 20.96
C GLU A 288 4.86 -16.23 22.30
N LEU A 289 5.36 -17.44 22.53
CA LEU A 289 6.13 -17.74 23.73
C LEU A 289 7.62 -17.36 23.62
N LEU A 290 8.10 -17.12 22.41
CA LEU A 290 9.52 -16.89 22.10
C LEU A 290 9.82 -15.44 21.74
N LEU A 291 8.92 -14.75 21.06
CA LEU A 291 9.12 -13.37 20.64
C LEU A 291 9.48 -12.46 21.82
N GLY A 292 10.56 -11.68 21.66
CA GLY A 292 11.11 -10.78 22.67
C GLY A 292 11.87 -11.47 23.81
N LYS A 293 11.93 -12.81 23.85
CA LYS A 293 12.67 -13.55 24.87
C LYS A 293 14.09 -13.88 24.42
N SER A 294 14.97 -14.11 25.39
CA SER A 294 16.35 -14.53 25.11
C SER A 294 16.38 -15.92 24.44
N VAL A 295 17.39 -16.14 23.59
CA VAL A 295 17.71 -17.43 22.95
C VAL A 295 17.72 -18.60 23.95
N GLN A 296 18.07 -18.35 25.20
CA GLN A 296 18.03 -19.36 26.24
C GLN A 296 16.64 -19.93 26.56
N ALA A 297 15.55 -19.28 26.11
CA ALA A 297 14.20 -19.83 26.22
C ALA A 297 13.99 -21.06 25.31
N LEU A 298 14.88 -21.29 24.34
CA LEU A 298 14.87 -22.42 23.41
C LEU A 298 15.57 -23.68 23.93
N LYS A 299 16.00 -23.72 25.21
CA LYS A 299 16.77 -24.82 25.81
C LYS A 299 16.17 -26.22 25.63
N ARG A 300 14.90 -26.34 25.28
CA ARG A 300 14.25 -27.63 24.98
C ARG A 300 14.87 -28.29 23.74
N ASN A 301 15.36 -27.52 22.79
CA ASN A 301 16.06 -27.96 21.58
C ASN A 301 17.57 -27.74 21.72
N TYR A 302 18.23 -28.60 22.49
CA TYR A 302 19.64 -28.46 22.86
C TYR A 302 20.57 -28.24 21.66
N GLU A 303 20.46 -29.06 20.63
CA GLU A 303 21.34 -28.98 19.44
C GLU A 303 21.18 -27.64 18.70
N PHE A 304 19.94 -27.17 18.54
CA PHE A 304 19.68 -25.88 17.91
C PHE A 304 20.14 -24.71 18.78
N THR A 305 19.87 -24.75 20.09
CA THR A 305 20.29 -23.70 21.02
C THR A 305 21.82 -23.56 21.04
N LYS A 306 22.55 -24.67 21.07
CA LYS A 306 24.01 -24.69 21.01
C LYS A 306 24.53 -24.08 19.70
N PHE A 307 23.95 -24.44 18.55
CA PHE A 307 24.30 -23.86 17.26
C PHE A 307 24.05 -22.34 17.23
N MET A 308 22.93 -21.89 17.81
CA MET A 308 22.63 -20.47 17.90
C MET A 308 23.64 -19.71 18.76
N GLU A 309 23.97 -20.23 19.96
CA GLU A 309 24.95 -19.61 20.84
C GLU A 309 26.34 -19.51 20.17
N GLU A 310 26.76 -20.56 19.45
CA GLU A 310 28.00 -20.54 18.68
C GLU A 310 27.98 -19.50 17.56
N GLY A 311 26.89 -19.42 16.79
CA GLY A 311 26.70 -18.44 15.70
C GLY A 311 26.72 -17.01 16.21
N ILE A 312 25.99 -16.73 17.31
CA ILE A 312 25.92 -15.40 17.93
C ILE A 312 27.31 -14.97 18.46
N ALA A 313 28.04 -15.92 19.11
CA ALA A 313 29.35 -15.63 19.65
C ALA A 313 30.41 -15.33 18.58
N ARG A 314 30.40 -16.07 17.47
CA ARG A 314 31.33 -15.88 16.34
C ARG A 314 30.97 -14.73 15.43
N LYS A 315 29.66 -14.41 15.30
CA LYS A 315 29.10 -13.44 14.35
C LYS A 315 29.48 -13.73 12.88
N GLU A 316 29.57 -15.00 12.56
CA GLU A 316 29.94 -15.50 11.23
C GLU A 316 28.85 -16.38 10.66
N ALA A 317 28.86 -16.53 9.32
CA ALA A 317 27.99 -17.48 8.66
C ALA A 317 28.50 -18.89 8.94
N MET A 318 27.59 -19.74 9.44
CA MET A 318 27.88 -21.13 9.75
C MET A 318 26.81 -22.01 9.17
N GLN A 319 27.18 -23.24 8.75
CA GLN A 319 26.25 -24.26 8.27
C GLN A 319 26.62 -25.60 8.88
N GLU A 320 25.64 -26.24 9.52
CA GLU A 320 25.82 -27.56 10.12
C GLU A 320 24.59 -28.44 9.96
N GLU A 321 24.82 -29.74 9.72
CA GLU A 321 23.79 -30.76 9.81
C GLU A 321 23.85 -31.46 11.16
N ARG A 322 22.67 -31.58 11.81
CA ARG A 322 22.55 -32.27 13.08
C ARG A 322 21.34 -33.20 13.10
N ASN A 323 21.53 -34.33 13.78
CA ASN A 323 20.44 -35.25 14.07
C ASN A 323 19.69 -34.78 15.30
N VAL A 324 18.38 -34.56 15.16
CA VAL A 324 17.48 -34.16 16.25
C VAL A 324 16.52 -35.29 16.53
N TYR A 325 16.36 -35.65 17.82
CA TYR A 325 15.58 -36.81 18.29
C TYR A 325 14.33 -36.39 19.10
N ASP A 326 13.48 -35.48 18.58
CA ASP A 326 12.26 -35.10 19.32
C ASP A 326 11.15 -34.71 18.34
N PRO A 327 10.02 -35.45 18.27
CA PRO A 327 9.73 -36.80 18.77
C PRO A 327 10.23 -37.91 17.83
N GLU A 328 10.64 -37.58 16.63
CA GLU A 328 11.16 -38.50 15.61
C GLU A 328 12.58 -38.11 15.24
N GLU A 329 13.36 -39.08 14.78
CA GLU A 329 14.68 -38.82 14.23
C GLU A 329 14.59 -38.01 12.94
N LYS A 330 15.13 -36.78 12.98
CA LYS A 330 15.20 -35.86 11.84
C LYS A 330 16.62 -35.37 11.63
N ILE A 331 16.98 -35.17 10.39
CA ILE A 331 18.21 -34.50 9.99
C ILE A 331 17.86 -33.06 9.66
N LEU A 332 18.28 -32.13 10.51
CA LEU A 332 18.07 -30.71 10.29
C LEU A 332 19.35 -30.05 9.82
N LEU A 333 19.25 -29.27 8.76
CA LEU A 333 20.29 -28.37 8.31
C LEU A 333 20.06 -27.02 8.98
N PHE A 334 21.06 -26.53 9.71
CA PHE A 334 21.08 -25.26 10.38
C PHE A 334 22.04 -24.32 9.65
N ASP A 335 21.54 -23.14 9.25
CA ASP A 335 22.36 -22.06 8.72
C ASP A 335 22.25 -20.85 9.64
N SER A 336 23.36 -20.15 9.87
CA SER A 336 23.39 -18.86 10.53
C SER A 336 23.98 -17.79 9.61
N VAL A 337 23.34 -16.63 9.54
CA VAL A 337 23.76 -15.50 8.72
C VAL A 337 23.74 -14.22 9.54
N PRO A 338 24.90 -13.57 9.77
CA PRO A 338 24.94 -12.31 10.50
C PRO A 338 24.31 -11.19 9.67
N MET A 339 23.51 -10.34 10.32
CA MET A 339 22.88 -9.20 9.70
C MET A 339 23.53 -7.92 10.21
N PHE A 340 23.77 -6.98 9.28
CA PHE A 340 24.35 -5.67 9.56
C PHE A 340 23.42 -4.57 9.08
N GLU A 341 23.47 -3.42 9.73
CA GLU A 341 22.82 -2.20 9.27
C GLU A 341 23.61 -1.55 8.12
N ASN A 342 23.01 -0.59 7.43
CA ASN A 342 23.65 0.10 6.30
C ASN A 342 24.93 0.88 6.70
N ASP A 343 25.08 1.21 7.97
CA ASP A 343 26.25 1.87 8.58
C ASP A 343 27.31 0.87 9.09
N GLY A 344 27.09 -0.45 8.90
CA GLY A 344 27.98 -1.54 9.34
C GLY A 344 27.75 -1.99 10.78
N GLY A 345 26.77 -1.44 11.50
CA GLY A 345 26.40 -1.87 12.84
C GLY A 345 25.82 -3.30 12.85
N TYR A 346 26.20 -4.12 13.82
CA TYR A 346 25.62 -5.46 13.97
C TYR A 346 24.16 -5.37 14.42
N ARG A 347 23.26 -5.87 13.58
CA ARG A 347 21.81 -5.86 13.81
C ARG A 347 21.32 -7.12 14.52
N GLY A 348 21.99 -8.25 14.29
CA GLY A 348 21.58 -9.53 14.83
C GLY A 348 21.97 -10.70 13.94
N MET A 349 21.36 -11.86 14.20
CA MET A 349 21.62 -13.10 13.48
C MET A 349 20.33 -13.69 12.94
N LEU A 350 20.36 -14.12 11.68
CA LEU A 350 19.32 -14.90 11.06
C LEU A 350 19.69 -16.38 11.12
N PHE A 351 18.78 -17.22 11.58
CA PHE A 351 18.93 -18.68 11.60
C PHE A 351 17.88 -19.29 10.65
N LEU A 352 18.35 -20.18 9.78
CA LEU A 352 17.54 -20.97 8.90
C LEU A 352 17.58 -22.44 9.35
N LEU A 353 16.42 -23.07 9.35
CA LEU A 353 16.24 -24.47 9.74
C LEU A 353 15.56 -25.21 8.58
N GLN A 354 16.17 -26.24 8.07
CA GLN A 354 15.61 -27.05 7.00
C GLN A 354 15.61 -28.53 7.37
N ASP A 355 14.46 -29.18 7.27
CA ASP A 355 14.35 -30.64 7.39
C ASP A 355 14.83 -31.28 6.08
N VAL A 356 16.03 -31.87 6.13
CA VAL A 356 16.67 -32.55 5.01
C VAL A 356 16.58 -34.07 5.11
N THR A 357 15.80 -34.59 6.06
CA THR A 357 15.67 -36.04 6.33
C THR A 357 15.31 -36.83 5.09
N GLY A 358 14.32 -36.37 4.33
CA GLY A 358 13.90 -37.02 3.08
C GLY A 358 14.99 -37.04 2.03
N ILE A 359 15.69 -35.91 1.85
CA ILE A 359 16.79 -35.78 0.88
C ILE A 359 17.94 -36.71 1.26
N ARG A 360 18.36 -36.73 2.53
CA ARG A 360 19.45 -37.59 3.00
C ARG A 360 19.10 -39.07 2.95
N LYS A 361 17.84 -39.45 3.24
CA LYS A 361 17.37 -40.83 3.03
C LYS A 361 17.49 -41.25 1.57
N LEU A 362 17.07 -40.41 0.64
CA LEU A 362 17.19 -40.70 -0.81
C LEU A 362 18.66 -40.80 -1.25
N GLU A 363 19.53 -39.89 -0.83
CA GLU A 363 20.97 -39.92 -1.11
C GLU A 363 21.62 -41.20 -0.58
N ARG A 364 21.28 -41.61 0.64
CA ARG A 364 21.77 -42.84 1.26
C ARG A 364 21.31 -44.06 0.46
N ILE A 365 20.02 -44.17 0.13
CA ILE A 365 19.49 -45.27 -0.67
C ILE A 365 20.20 -45.33 -2.04
N ARG A 366 20.42 -44.18 -2.69
CA ARG A 366 21.14 -44.11 -3.97
C ARG A 366 22.60 -44.55 -3.82
N SER A 367 23.29 -44.12 -2.78
CA SER A 367 24.68 -44.48 -2.54
C SER A 367 24.84 -45.98 -2.22
N GLU A 368 23.95 -46.53 -1.36
CA GLU A 368 23.89 -47.96 -1.07
C GLU A 368 23.59 -48.78 -2.30
N PHE A 369 22.70 -48.31 -3.19
CA PHE A 369 22.42 -48.98 -4.48
C PHE A 369 23.65 -49.07 -5.36
N VAL A 370 24.37 -47.95 -5.57
CA VAL A 370 25.60 -47.93 -6.41
C VAL A 370 26.68 -48.83 -5.82
N ALA A 371 26.88 -48.82 -4.50
CA ALA A 371 27.84 -49.69 -3.83
C ALA A 371 27.49 -51.18 -4.02
N ASN A 372 26.20 -51.52 -3.82
CA ASN A 372 25.75 -52.92 -3.96
C ASN A 372 25.83 -53.39 -5.41
N VAL A 373 25.45 -52.58 -6.43
CA VAL A 373 25.64 -52.91 -7.86
C VAL A 373 27.11 -53.21 -8.14
N SER A 374 28.01 -52.32 -7.67
CA SER A 374 29.46 -52.49 -7.90
C SER A 374 29.99 -53.80 -7.30
N HIS A 375 29.53 -54.13 -6.09
CA HIS A 375 29.94 -55.37 -5.41
C HIS A 375 29.40 -56.63 -6.08
N GLU A 376 28.07 -56.64 -6.45
CA GLU A 376 27.45 -57.79 -7.11
C GLU A 376 27.94 -58.02 -8.56
N LEU A 377 28.43 -56.97 -9.26
CA LEU A 377 29.09 -57.11 -10.56
C LEU A 377 30.55 -57.62 -10.41
N LYS A 378 31.31 -57.14 -9.40
CA LYS A 378 32.72 -57.48 -9.25
C LYS A 378 32.95 -58.95 -8.97
N THR A 379 32.05 -59.62 -8.22
CA THR A 379 32.18 -61.00 -7.81
C THR A 379 32.15 -61.99 -9.01
N PRO A 380 31.14 -61.98 -9.90
CA PRO A 380 31.09 -62.85 -11.06
C PRO A 380 32.22 -62.55 -12.06
N ILE A 381 32.56 -61.25 -12.27
CA ILE A 381 33.68 -60.87 -13.12
C ILE A 381 35.00 -61.46 -12.62
N ALA A 382 35.25 -61.42 -11.32
CA ALA A 382 36.47 -61.98 -10.69
C ALA A 382 36.50 -63.53 -10.85
N ALA A 383 35.36 -64.20 -10.72
CA ALA A 383 35.25 -65.63 -10.90
C ALA A 383 35.51 -66.04 -12.35
N VAL A 384 34.83 -65.39 -13.33
CA VAL A 384 35.05 -65.59 -14.79
C VAL A 384 36.51 -65.41 -15.15
N LYS A 385 37.12 -64.30 -14.69
CA LYS A 385 38.52 -63.97 -14.94
C LYS A 385 39.45 -65.02 -14.31
N GLY A 386 39.25 -65.41 -13.05
CA GLY A 386 40.12 -66.35 -12.34
C GLY A 386 40.10 -67.77 -12.97
N PHE A 387 38.91 -68.27 -13.31
CA PHE A 387 38.78 -69.59 -13.97
C PHE A 387 39.35 -69.57 -15.39
N ALA A 388 39.13 -68.48 -16.14
CA ALA A 388 39.73 -68.29 -17.47
C ALA A 388 41.26 -68.22 -17.40
N GLU A 389 41.84 -67.45 -16.47
CA GLU A 389 43.29 -67.35 -16.26
C GLU A 389 43.89 -68.74 -15.91
N THR A 390 43.22 -69.52 -15.06
CA THR A 390 43.68 -70.87 -14.70
C THR A 390 43.68 -71.80 -15.89
N LEU A 391 42.66 -71.76 -16.75
CA LEU A 391 42.59 -72.53 -17.98
C LEU A 391 43.69 -72.12 -18.97
N LEU A 392 43.89 -70.80 -19.17
CA LEU A 392 44.88 -70.27 -20.09
C LEU A 392 46.32 -70.54 -19.64
N ALA A 393 46.60 -70.57 -18.32
CA ALA A 393 47.89 -70.92 -17.76
C ALA A 393 48.24 -72.41 -17.84
N GLY A 394 47.32 -73.21 -18.39
CA GLY A 394 47.55 -74.68 -18.50
C GLY A 394 47.52 -75.39 -17.13
N GLY A 395 46.91 -74.77 -16.12
CA GLY A 395 46.81 -75.30 -14.76
C GLY A 395 45.85 -76.49 -14.61
N VAL A 396 45.08 -76.84 -15.66
CA VAL A 396 44.15 -77.94 -15.67
C VAL A 396 44.54 -78.94 -16.73
N LYS A 397 44.83 -80.18 -16.31
CA LYS A 397 45.35 -81.22 -17.17
C LYS A 397 44.27 -82.26 -17.57
N ASP A 398 43.18 -82.28 -16.90
CA ASP A 398 42.10 -83.22 -17.19
C ASP A 398 40.90 -82.48 -17.86
N GLU A 399 40.23 -83.16 -18.75
CA GLU A 399 39.13 -82.62 -19.60
C GLU A 399 37.89 -82.37 -18.75
N GLU A 400 37.67 -83.14 -17.71
CA GLU A 400 36.47 -83.04 -16.85
C GLU A 400 36.54 -81.76 -16.01
N THR A 401 37.70 -81.49 -15.38
CA THR A 401 37.95 -80.25 -14.63
C THR A 401 37.90 -79.03 -15.57
N ALA A 402 38.52 -79.12 -16.76
CA ALA A 402 38.44 -78.03 -17.74
C ALA A 402 36.99 -77.74 -18.13
N ARG A 403 36.18 -78.77 -18.36
CA ARG A 403 34.75 -78.65 -18.70
C ARG A 403 33.96 -78.03 -17.52
N SER A 404 34.28 -78.45 -16.30
CA SER A 404 33.67 -77.84 -15.10
C SER A 404 34.00 -76.32 -14.96
N PHE A 405 35.26 -75.91 -15.24
CA PHE A 405 35.64 -74.49 -15.21
C PHE A 405 34.93 -73.70 -16.31
N LEU A 406 34.81 -74.23 -17.52
CA LEU A 406 34.07 -73.63 -18.61
C LEU A 406 32.56 -73.49 -18.25
N GLN A 407 32.01 -74.48 -17.55
CA GLN A 407 30.62 -74.42 -17.08
C GLN A 407 30.45 -73.30 -16.06
N ILE A 408 31.38 -73.16 -15.10
CA ILE A 408 31.35 -72.05 -14.13
C ILE A 408 31.44 -70.68 -14.81
N ILE A 409 32.31 -70.53 -15.83
CA ILE A 409 32.44 -69.32 -16.62
C ILE A 409 31.13 -69.00 -17.33
N TYR A 410 30.50 -69.99 -17.93
CA TYR A 410 29.20 -69.87 -18.62
C TYR A 410 28.09 -69.46 -17.66
N ASP A 411 27.97 -70.14 -16.50
CA ASP A 411 26.94 -69.89 -15.48
C ASP A 411 27.08 -68.50 -14.87
N GLU A 412 28.33 -68.04 -14.57
CA GLU A 412 28.57 -66.67 -14.04
C GLU A 412 28.35 -65.59 -15.13
N GLY A 413 28.63 -65.88 -16.42
CA GLY A 413 28.32 -65.01 -17.55
C GLY A 413 26.78 -64.81 -17.69
N ASP A 414 26.04 -65.91 -17.60
CA ASP A 414 24.58 -65.89 -17.65
C ASP A 414 23.96 -65.16 -16.45
N ARG A 415 24.54 -65.33 -15.25
CA ARG A 415 24.19 -64.59 -14.04
C ARG A 415 24.43 -63.12 -14.19
N LEU A 416 25.58 -62.69 -14.77
CA LEU A 416 25.92 -61.31 -15.01
C LEU A 416 24.95 -60.66 -15.97
N ASN A 417 24.57 -61.36 -17.05
CA ASN A 417 23.61 -60.86 -18.02
C ASN A 417 22.21 -60.63 -17.40
N ARG A 418 21.76 -61.57 -16.57
CA ARG A 418 20.52 -61.40 -15.81
C ARG A 418 20.59 -60.20 -14.83
N LEU A 419 21.70 -60.04 -14.13
CA LEU A 419 21.90 -58.93 -13.19
C LEU A 419 21.83 -57.57 -13.90
N ILE A 420 22.51 -57.45 -15.06
CA ILE A 420 22.48 -56.24 -15.89
C ILE A 420 21.06 -55.96 -16.37
N GLY A 421 20.34 -57.00 -16.83
CA GLY A 421 18.95 -56.89 -17.24
C GLY A 421 18.05 -56.37 -16.12
N ASP A 422 18.16 -56.93 -14.92
CA ASP A 422 17.39 -56.52 -13.73
C ASP A 422 17.67 -55.07 -13.33
N ILE A 423 18.95 -54.64 -13.39
CA ILE A 423 19.35 -53.25 -13.09
C ILE A 423 18.75 -52.28 -14.10
N LEU A 424 18.87 -52.57 -15.39
CA LEU A 424 18.35 -51.71 -16.46
C LEU A 424 16.82 -51.58 -16.36
N GLU A 425 16.15 -52.70 -16.04
CA GLU A 425 14.73 -52.75 -15.87
C GLU A 425 14.28 -51.94 -14.65
N LEU A 426 14.90 -52.15 -13.48
CA LEU A 426 14.63 -51.38 -12.31
C LEU A 426 14.82 -49.87 -12.55
N SER A 427 15.88 -49.48 -13.31
CA SER A 427 16.13 -48.10 -13.71
C SER A 427 15.03 -47.53 -14.61
N LYS A 428 14.48 -48.32 -15.53
CA LYS A 428 13.35 -47.90 -16.38
C LYS A 428 12.08 -47.72 -15.58
N ILE A 429 11.79 -48.62 -14.67
CA ILE A 429 10.63 -48.53 -13.76
C ILE A 429 10.69 -47.31 -12.86
N GLU A 430 11.86 -47.02 -12.21
CA GLU A 430 12.02 -45.89 -11.31
C GLU A 430 12.01 -44.54 -12.01
N SER A 431 12.46 -44.47 -13.26
CA SER A 431 12.48 -43.22 -14.03
C SER A 431 11.10 -42.80 -14.54
N LYS A 432 10.02 -43.58 -14.27
CA LYS A 432 8.67 -43.34 -14.81
C LYS A 432 8.63 -43.11 -16.35
N ARG A 433 9.65 -43.57 -17.06
CA ARG A 433 9.81 -43.33 -18.52
C ARG A 433 9.05 -44.32 -19.40
N ALA A 434 8.52 -45.38 -18.81
CA ALA A 434 7.67 -46.36 -19.52
C ALA A 434 6.29 -46.36 -18.84
N PRO A 435 5.29 -45.67 -19.42
CA PRO A 435 3.91 -45.80 -18.95
C PRO A 435 3.47 -47.25 -19.12
N LEU A 436 2.64 -47.74 -18.19
CA LEU A 436 2.03 -49.05 -18.32
C LEU A 436 1.02 -49.03 -19.47
N GLU A 437 1.05 -50.07 -20.30
CA GLU A 437 0.08 -50.26 -21.36
C GLU A 437 -1.08 -51.12 -20.81
N TYR A 438 -2.09 -50.45 -20.28
CA TYR A 438 -3.25 -51.12 -19.71
C TYR A 438 -4.13 -51.73 -20.81
N ALA A 439 -4.33 -53.01 -20.72
CA ALA A 439 -5.25 -53.80 -21.56
C ALA A 439 -5.99 -54.86 -20.73
N PRO A 440 -7.14 -55.37 -21.20
CA PRO A 440 -7.79 -56.51 -20.55
C PRO A 440 -6.90 -57.75 -20.70
N VAL A 441 -6.39 -58.27 -19.58
CA VAL A 441 -5.53 -59.46 -19.55
C VAL A 441 -6.34 -60.68 -19.05
N HIS A 442 -6.35 -61.74 -19.84
CA HIS A 442 -7.00 -63.02 -19.49
C HIS A 442 -6.08 -63.81 -18.54
N LEU A 443 -6.42 -63.83 -17.24
CA LEU A 443 -5.51 -64.36 -16.23
C LEU A 443 -5.21 -65.83 -16.38
N LYS A 444 -6.18 -66.64 -16.79
CA LYS A 444 -5.95 -68.09 -16.99
C LYS A 444 -4.90 -68.35 -18.10
N GLU A 445 -5.04 -67.68 -19.24
CA GLU A 445 -4.07 -67.82 -20.36
C GLU A 445 -2.68 -67.34 -19.93
N LEU A 446 -2.60 -66.21 -19.19
CA LEU A 446 -1.37 -65.72 -18.63
C LEU A 446 -0.67 -66.79 -17.77
N PHE A 447 -1.39 -67.38 -16.81
CA PHE A 447 -0.82 -68.40 -15.94
C PHE A 447 -0.49 -69.71 -16.67
N ASP A 448 -1.31 -70.19 -17.61
CA ASP A 448 -1.03 -71.34 -18.44
C ASP A 448 0.30 -71.17 -19.19
N SER A 449 0.54 -70.00 -19.80
CA SER A 449 1.77 -69.69 -20.51
C SER A 449 3.01 -69.62 -19.57
N ILE A 450 2.84 -69.06 -18.36
CA ILE A 450 3.90 -69.01 -17.34
C ILE A 450 4.25 -70.42 -16.87
N TYR A 451 3.24 -71.28 -16.67
CA TYR A 451 3.43 -72.63 -16.24
C TYR A 451 4.17 -73.47 -17.27
N GLU A 452 3.88 -73.33 -18.57
CA GLU A 452 4.62 -74.03 -19.65
C GLU A 452 6.13 -73.67 -19.59
N VAL A 453 6.50 -72.43 -19.38
CA VAL A 453 7.88 -71.98 -19.28
C VAL A 453 8.60 -72.52 -18.03
N LEU A 454 7.90 -72.62 -16.90
CA LEU A 454 8.49 -73.05 -15.63
C LEU A 454 8.41 -74.57 -15.38
N LEU A 455 7.59 -75.31 -16.12
CA LEU A 455 7.41 -76.74 -15.98
C LEU A 455 8.69 -77.58 -16.04
N PRO A 456 9.67 -77.29 -16.95
CA PRO A 456 10.94 -78.02 -16.98
C PRO A 456 11.76 -77.87 -15.70
N ALA A 457 11.78 -76.63 -15.13
CA ALA A 457 12.50 -76.36 -13.88
C ALA A 457 11.83 -77.01 -12.66
N ALA A 458 10.51 -77.00 -12.61
CA ALA A 458 9.71 -77.67 -11.56
C ALA A 458 9.84 -79.22 -11.64
N SER A 459 9.75 -79.79 -12.85
CA SER A 459 9.90 -81.20 -13.09
C SER A 459 11.27 -81.77 -12.66
N LYS A 460 12.35 -80.99 -12.90
CA LYS A 460 13.72 -81.34 -12.47
C LYS A 460 13.80 -81.51 -10.95
N LYS A 461 12.98 -80.82 -10.17
CA LYS A 461 12.87 -80.91 -8.72
C LYS A 461 11.68 -81.72 -8.21
N LEU A 462 10.91 -82.41 -9.10
CA LEU A 462 9.70 -83.15 -8.77
C LEU A 462 8.67 -82.25 -8.08
N ILE A 463 8.63 -80.97 -8.32
CA ILE A 463 7.66 -80.03 -7.72
C ILE A 463 6.35 -80.08 -8.47
N SER A 464 5.25 -80.24 -7.72
CA SER A 464 3.88 -80.17 -8.23
C SER A 464 3.43 -78.72 -8.33
N MET A 465 3.17 -78.27 -9.56
CA MET A 465 2.65 -76.91 -9.80
C MET A 465 1.15 -76.99 -10.09
N THR A 466 0.34 -76.17 -9.44
CA THR A 466 -1.10 -76.08 -9.67
C THR A 466 -1.59 -74.67 -9.62
N HIS A 467 -2.55 -74.33 -10.44
CA HIS A 467 -3.22 -73.00 -10.34
C HIS A 467 -4.74 -73.21 -10.24
N ASP A 468 -5.34 -72.30 -9.47
CA ASP A 468 -6.79 -72.22 -9.26
C ASP A 468 -7.19 -70.77 -9.64
N VAL A 469 -7.30 -70.56 -10.96
CA VAL A 469 -7.63 -69.27 -11.55
C VAL A 469 -8.96 -69.46 -12.33
N PRO A 470 -10.01 -68.66 -12.02
CA PRO A 470 -11.29 -68.75 -12.72
C PRO A 470 -11.14 -68.54 -14.23
N GLU A 471 -11.91 -69.33 -15.02
CA GLU A 471 -11.76 -69.35 -16.49
C GLU A 471 -12.08 -68.02 -17.19
N HIS A 472 -12.94 -67.23 -16.57
CA HIS A 472 -13.39 -65.96 -17.16
C HIS A 472 -12.89 -64.73 -16.40
N LEU A 473 -11.80 -64.85 -15.64
CA LEU A 473 -11.26 -63.76 -14.87
C LEU A 473 -10.29 -62.91 -15.71
N PHE A 474 -10.68 -61.67 -15.95
CA PHE A 474 -9.86 -60.63 -16.57
C PHE A 474 -9.47 -59.60 -15.56
N ILE A 475 -8.33 -58.97 -15.78
CA ILE A 475 -7.86 -57.80 -15.04
C ILE A 475 -7.36 -56.76 -16.04
N GLU A 476 -7.60 -55.49 -15.79
CA GLU A 476 -7.01 -54.42 -16.56
C GLU A 476 -5.56 -54.20 -16.08
N GLY A 477 -4.58 -54.39 -16.97
CA GLY A 477 -3.15 -54.29 -16.61
C GLY A 477 -2.24 -54.42 -17.82
N ASP A 478 -0.96 -54.27 -17.58
CA ASP A 478 0.09 -54.50 -18.56
C ASP A 478 0.48 -55.99 -18.51
N GLU A 479 0.17 -56.73 -19.56
CA GLU A 479 0.39 -58.20 -19.60
C GLU A 479 1.85 -58.59 -19.38
N ASP A 480 2.81 -57.86 -20.03
CA ASP A 480 4.23 -58.16 -19.89
C ASP A 480 4.71 -57.94 -18.46
N ARG A 481 4.24 -56.91 -17.82
CA ARG A 481 4.55 -56.59 -16.41
C ARG A 481 3.89 -57.55 -15.43
N LEU A 482 2.67 -57.93 -15.66
CA LEU A 482 1.98 -58.98 -14.86
C LEU A 482 2.70 -60.33 -15.04
N ARG A 483 3.06 -60.68 -16.24
CA ARG A 483 3.88 -61.90 -16.56
C ARG A 483 5.18 -61.86 -15.75
N GLN A 484 5.87 -60.74 -15.73
CA GLN A 484 7.08 -60.58 -14.99
C GLN A 484 6.92 -60.71 -13.47
N ILE A 485 5.87 -60.13 -12.90
CA ILE A 485 5.52 -60.28 -11.47
C ILE A 485 5.42 -61.76 -11.13
N PHE A 486 4.58 -62.51 -11.87
CA PHE A 486 4.34 -63.89 -11.55
C PHE A 486 5.50 -64.80 -11.90
N MET A 487 6.25 -64.55 -12.98
CA MET A 487 7.50 -65.27 -13.28
C MET A 487 8.52 -65.15 -12.16
N ASN A 488 8.72 -63.94 -11.61
CA ASN A 488 9.65 -63.73 -10.49
C ASN A 488 9.18 -64.47 -9.20
N LEU A 489 7.91 -64.40 -8.88
CA LEU A 489 7.35 -65.07 -7.69
C LEU A 489 7.40 -66.60 -7.82
N LEU A 490 6.97 -67.15 -8.96
CA LEU A 490 6.94 -68.59 -9.20
C LEU A 490 8.34 -69.19 -9.36
N SER A 491 9.25 -68.50 -10.03
CA SER A 491 10.65 -68.89 -10.10
C SER A 491 11.30 -68.96 -8.73
N ASN A 492 11.01 -67.97 -7.87
CA ASN A 492 11.46 -68.00 -6.47
C ASN A 492 10.83 -69.16 -5.71
N ALA A 493 9.52 -69.41 -5.82
CA ALA A 493 8.82 -70.52 -5.21
C ALA A 493 9.45 -71.89 -5.58
N ILE A 494 9.78 -72.09 -6.87
CA ILE A 494 10.43 -73.31 -7.34
C ILE A 494 11.90 -73.40 -6.79
N SER A 495 12.61 -72.30 -6.82
CA SER A 495 14.02 -72.26 -6.41
C SER A 495 14.20 -72.61 -4.91
N TYR A 496 13.31 -72.11 -4.05
CA TYR A 496 13.35 -72.28 -2.60
C TYR A 496 12.52 -73.45 -2.08
N SER A 497 11.73 -74.09 -2.94
CA SER A 497 11.07 -75.35 -2.58
C SER A 497 12.05 -76.51 -2.54
N LEU A 498 11.73 -77.47 -1.61
CA LEU A 498 12.43 -78.75 -1.52
C LEU A 498 11.94 -79.68 -2.65
N GLU A 499 12.74 -80.71 -2.96
CA GLU A 499 12.37 -81.75 -3.89
C GLU A 499 11.05 -82.43 -3.51
N GLY A 500 10.12 -82.62 -4.44
CA GLY A 500 8.77 -83.12 -4.15
C GLY A 500 7.79 -82.10 -3.55
N GLY A 501 8.20 -80.82 -3.45
CA GLY A 501 7.38 -79.75 -2.91
C GLY A 501 6.16 -79.40 -3.81
N LYS A 502 5.37 -78.46 -3.32
CA LYS A 502 4.20 -77.96 -4.04
C LYS A 502 4.26 -76.48 -4.18
N VAL A 503 3.88 -75.96 -5.37
CA VAL A 503 3.69 -74.54 -5.66
C VAL A 503 2.26 -74.36 -6.19
N ARG A 504 1.49 -73.49 -5.55
CA ARG A 504 0.12 -73.21 -5.91
C ARG A 504 -0.12 -71.72 -6.12
N VAL A 505 -0.84 -71.41 -7.18
CA VAL A 505 -1.40 -70.06 -7.39
C VAL A 505 -2.92 -70.13 -7.25
N SER A 506 -3.53 -69.16 -6.59
CA SER A 506 -4.96 -68.93 -6.63
C SER A 506 -5.28 -67.48 -6.91
N ALA A 507 -6.34 -67.22 -7.65
CA ALA A 507 -6.86 -65.90 -7.92
C ALA A 507 -8.34 -65.81 -7.56
N SER A 508 -8.77 -64.78 -6.85
CA SER A 508 -10.18 -64.59 -6.49
C SER A 508 -10.50 -63.11 -6.45
N ILE A 509 -11.69 -62.75 -6.93
CA ILE A 509 -12.23 -61.40 -6.74
C ILE A 509 -12.59 -61.26 -5.27
N PHE A 510 -12.26 -60.10 -4.73
CA PHE A 510 -12.55 -59.80 -3.35
C PHE A 510 -12.91 -58.31 -3.22
N ASP A 511 -13.94 -58.04 -2.43
CA ASP A 511 -14.43 -56.69 -2.14
C ASP A 511 -14.23 -56.42 -0.64
N GLU A 512 -13.56 -55.31 -0.32
CA GLU A 512 -13.35 -54.85 1.05
C GLU A 512 -14.45 -53.90 1.54
N GLY A 513 -15.58 -53.79 0.78
CA GLY A 513 -16.66 -52.84 1.09
C GLY A 513 -16.37 -51.42 0.63
N GLY A 514 -15.51 -51.28 -0.36
CA GLY A 514 -15.18 -50.00 -1.05
C GLY A 514 -15.69 -50.01 -2.50
N ASP A 515 -15.59 -48.86 -3.17
CA ASP A 515 -16.08 -48.67 -4.56
C ASP A 515 -15.23 -49.39 -5.63
N GLU A 516 -14.14 -50.09 -5.27
CA GLU A 516 -13.23 -50.74 -6.21
C GLU A 516 -13.12 -52.25 -5.95
N GLU A 517 -13.53 -53.05 -6.94
CA GLU A 517 -13.28 -54.49 -6.94
C GLU A 517 -11.78 -54.78 -7.16
N LYS A 518 -11.22 -55.72 -6.37
CA LYS A 518 -9.85 -56.16 -6.45
C LYS A 518 -9.73 -57.66 -6.72
N VAL A 519 -8.65 -58.02 -7.40
CA VAL A 519 -8.27 -59.43 -7.54
C VAL A 519 -7.16 -59.72 -6.55
N ARG A 520 -7.38 -60.70 -5.69
CA ARG A 520 -6.38 -61.21 -4.75
C ARG A 520 -5.73 -62.47 -5.34
N PHE A 521 -4.43 -62.42 -5.50
CA PHE A 521 -3.60 -63.53 -5.90
C PHE A 521 -2.87 -64.09 -4.67
N ARG A 522 -2.77 -65.40 -4.56
CA ARG A 522 -1.95 -66.06 -3.57
C ARG A 522 -0.97 -67.00 -4.29
N VAL A 523 0.33 -66.75 -4.13
CA VAL A 523 1.39 -67.63 -4.63
C VAL A 523 2.02 -68.31 -3.42
N SER A 524 1.74 -69.62 -3.26
CA SER A 524 2.15 -70.40 -2.08
C SER A 524 3.14 -71.47 -2.48
N ASP A 525 4.18 -71.64 -1.68
CA ASP A 525 5.17 -72.73 -1.78
C ASP A 525 5.31 -73.50 -0.47
N THR A 526 5.82 -74.73 -0.55
CA THR A 526 6.19 -75.58 0.61
C THR A 526 7.68 -75.62 0.79
N GLY A 527 8.34 -74.48 0.60
CA GLY A 527 9.78 -74.34 0.67
C GLY A 527 10.33 -74.13 2.07
N ILE A 528 11.58 -73.65 2.15
CA ILE A 528 12.31 -73.47 3.42
C ILE A 528 11.71 -72.38 4.34
N GLY A 529 10.83 -71.52 3.78
CA GLY A 529 10.28 -70.38 4.52
C GLY A 529 11.30 -69.25 4.81
N ILE A 530 10.79 -68.16 5.35
CA ILE A 530 11.56 -66.92 5.62
C ILE A 530 11.49 -66.63 7.12
N PRO A 531 12.64 -66.35 7.79
CA PRO A 531 12.65 -65.95 9.20
C PRO A 531 11.93 -64.64 9.44
N LYS A 532 11.19 -64.50 10.54
CA LYS A 532 10.40 -63.29 10.87
C LYS A 532 11.22 -61.99 10.83
N LYS A 533 12.48 -61.99 11.25
CA LYS A 533 13.38 -60.82 11.24
C LYS A 533 13.67 -60.30 9.83
N ASP A 534 13.60 -61.19 8.83
CA ASP A 534 13.98 -60.86 7.46
C ASP A 534 12.76 -60.43 6.61
N LEU A 535 11.51 -60.76 7.04
CA LEU A 535 10.27 -60.40 6.31
C LEU A 535 10.15 -58.94 5.94
N PRO A 536 10.47 -57.94 6.82
CA PRO A 536 10.38 -56.53 6.44
C PRO A 536 11.37 -56.13 5.35
N ARG A 537 12.44 -56.88 5.14
CA ARG A 537 13.57 -56.55 4.29
C ARG A 537 13.63 -57.29 2.97
N ILE A 538 12.82 -58.32 2.74
CA ILE A 538 12.91 -59.15 1.52
C ILE A 538 12.60 -58.37 0.24
N PHE A 539 11.97 -57.22 0.33
CA PHE A 539 11.68 -56.32 -0.79
C PHE A 539 12.73 -55.23 -0.96
N GLU A 540 13.76 -55.18 -0.06
CA GLU A 540 14.91 -54.29 -0.25
C GLU A 540 15.78 -54.77 -1.42
N ARG A 541 16.38 -53.85 -2.19
CA ARG A 541 17.26 -54.16 -3.30
C ARG A 541 18.52 -54.91 -2.82
N PHE A 542 18.90 -55.95 -3.53
CA PHE A 542 20.06 -56.83 -3.22
C PHE A 542 19.94 -57.56 -1.87
N TYR A 543 18.75 -57.54 -1.22
CA TYR A 543 18.59 -58.24 0.04
C TYR A 543 18.41 -59.74 -0.18
N ARG A 544 19.10 -60.53 0.63
CA ARG A 544 19.10 -62.00 0.59
C ARG A 544 19.22 -62.55 2.01
N VAL A 545 18.35 -63.47 2.37
CA VAL A 545 18.33 -64.08 3.71
C VAL A 545 19.60 -64.88 4.00
N ASP A 546 20.11 -65.62 3.01
CA ASP A 546 21.34 -66.43 3.10
C ASP A 546 22.20 -66.18 1.83
N LYS A 547 23.31 -65.40 1.99
CA LYS A 547 24.25 -65.07 0.90
C LYS A 547 25.00 -66.28 0.37
N ALA A 548 25.25 -67.33 1.18
CA ALA A 548 26.04 -68.48 0.75
C ALA A 548 25.20 -69.47 -0.07
N ARG A 549 24.02 -69.83 0.38
CA ARG A 549 23.14 -70.80 -0.27
C ARG A 549 22.48 -70.25 -1.57
N SER A 550 22.26 -68.94 -1.56
CA SER A 550 21.63 -68.30 -2.74
C SER A 550 22.60 -67.95 -3.84
N ARG A 551 23.92 -68.11 -3.67
CA ARG A 551 24.90 -68.07 -4.80
C ARG A 551 24.72 -69.27 -5.72
N SER A 552 24.47 -70.47 -5.20
CA SER A 552 24.20 -71.66 -5.99
C SER A 552 22.88 -71.65 -6.73
N SER A 553 21.88 -70.83 -6.31
CA SER A 553 20.59 -70.70 -7.00
C SER A 553 20.53 -69.54 -8.01
N GLY A 554 21.64 -68.78 -8.18
CA GLY A 554 21.74 -67.77 -9.24
C GLY A 554 20.89 -66.51 -9.07
N GLY A 555 20.34 -66.27 -7.88
CA GLY A 555 19.46 -65.11 -7.65
C GLY A 555 20.22 -63.79 -7.57
N THR A 556 19.68 -62.69 -8.12
CA THR A 556 20.26 -61.36 -8.16
C THR A 556 19.95 -60.53 -6.91
N GLY A 557 18.90 -60.89 -6.15
CA GLY A 557 18.35 -60.09 -5.05
C GLY A 557 17.56 -58.88 -5.47
N LEU A 558 17.27 -58.71 -6.77
CA LEU A 558 16.46 -57.63 -7.33
C LEU A 558 15.04 -58.05 -7.66
N GLY A 559 14.78 -59.35 -7.90
CA GLY A 559 13.48 -59.85 -8.37
C GLY A 559 12.28 -59.45 -7.50
N LEU A 560 12.40 -59.56 -6.14
CA LEU A 560 11.31 -59.15 -5.24
C LEU A 560 11.12 -57.65 -5.16
N SER A 561 12.18 -56.87 -5.28
CA SER A 561 12.08 -55.40 -5.34
C SER A 561 11.43 -54.93 -6.65
N ILE A 562 11.70 -55.62 -7.77
CA ILE A 562 11.01 -55.39 -9.04
C ILE A 562 9.53 -55.73 -8.91
N VAL A 563 9.18 -56.91 -8.32
CA VAL A 563 7.79 -57.31 -8.07
C VAL A 563 7.04 -56.23 -7.28
N LYS A 564 7.62 -55.77 -6.16
CA LYS A 564 6.99 -54.72 -5.34
C LYS A 564 6.71 -53.45 -6.14
N HIS A 565 7.68 -52.97 -6.91
CA HIS A 565 7.55 -51.78 -7.72
C HIS A 565 6.49 -51.92 -8.83
N LEU A 566 6.46 -53.07 -9.51
CA LEU A 566 5.47 -53.36 -10.54
C LEU A 566 4.07 -53.44 -9.98
N VAL A 567 3.91 -54.03 -8.78
CA VAL A 567 2.62 -54.09 -8.06
C VAL A 567 2.16 -52.69 -7.67
N GLU A 568 3.09 -51.86 -7.15
CA GLU A 568 2.80 -50.45 -6.79
C GLU A 568 2.43 -49.60 -8.03
N LEU A 569 3.08 -49.87 -9.20
CA LEU A 569 2.71 -49.19 -10.46
C LEU A 569 1.29 -49.59 -10.93
N HIS A 570 0.86 -50.84 -10.67
CA HIS A 570 -0.52 -51.26 -10.89
C HIS A 570 -1.49 -50.84 -9.78
N ARG A 571 -1.11 -49.86 -8.91
CA ARG A 571 -1.90 -49.40 -7.76
C ARG A 571 -2.32 -50.53 -6.80
N GLY A 572 -1.55 -51.63 -6.78
CA GLY A 572 -1.79 -52.77 -5.93
C GLY A 572 -0.98 -52.79 -4.64
N THR A 573 -1.18 -53.81 -3.85
CA THR A 573 -0.42 -54.09 -2.64
C THR A 573 0.15 -55.51 -2.65
N ILE A 574 1.31 -55.74 -2.02
CA ILE A 574 1.92 -57.05 -1.84
C ILE A 574 2.25 -57.29 -0.38
N ARG A 575 1.89 -58.46 0.14
CA ARG A 575 2.20 -58.90 1.49
C ARG A 575 2.81 -60.31 1.44
N VAL A 576 3.47 -60.70 2.52
CA VAL A 576 4.11 -62.02 2.64
C VAL A 576 3.79 -62.63 3.99
N GLU A 577 3.39 -63.88 3.95
CA GLU A 577 3.21 -64.76 5.12
C GLU A 577 4.18 -65.94 4.98
N SER A 578 5.05 -66.16 6.00
CA SER A 578 6.03 -67.24 5.90
C SER A 578 6.42 -67.78 7.28
N LYS A 579 6.70 -69.05 7.31
CA LYS A 579 7.22 -69.73 8.50
C LYS A 579 8.32 -70.71 8.09
N VAL A 580 9.44 -70.64 8.78
CA VAL A 580 10.60 -71.48 8.49
C VAL A 580 10.21 -72.97 8.56
N GLY A 581 10.49 -73.71 7.50
CA GLY A 581 10.19 -75.14 7.36
C GLY A 581 8.77 -75.49 6.92
N GLU A 582 7.86 -74.47 6.80
CA GLU A 582 6.48 -74.70 6.34
C GLU A 582 6.23 -74.11 4.93
N GLY A 583 6.99 -73.09 4.53
CA GLY A 583 6.91 -72.45 3.22
C GLY A 583 6.57 -70.96 3.29
N THR A 584 6.25 -70.41 2.11
CA THR A 584 5.97 -68.97 1.97
C THR A 584 4.71 -68.78 1.10
N THR A 585 3.91 -67.75 1.45
CA THR A 585 2.77 -67.30 0.66
C THR A 585 2.93 -65.80 0.40
N PHE A 586 3.02 -65.42 -0.85
CA PHE A 586 2.89 -64.04 -1.29
C PHE A 586 1.46 -63.76 -1.62
N ILE A 587 0.92 -62.64 -1.11
CA ILE A 587 -0.46 -62.19 -1.31
C ILE A 587 -0.37 -60.84 -2.04
N LEU A 588 -0.92 -60.80 -3.26
CA LEU A 588 -1.01 -59.60 -4.07
C LEU A 588 -2.48 -59.20 -4.21
N GLU A 589 -2.73 -57.91 -4.15
CA GLU A 589 -4.07 -57.37 -4.36
C GLU A 589 -3.94 -56.29 -5.43
N LEU A 590 -4.58 -56.49 -6.59
CA LEU A 590 -4.55 -55.57 -7.73
C LEU A 590 -5.99 -55.10 -8.02
N PRO A 591 -6.22 -53.84 -8.41
CA PRO A 591 -7.52 -53.38 -8.88
C PRO A 591 -7.99 -54.21 -10.07
N LEU A 592 -9.27 -54.55 -10.13
CA LEU A 592 -9.85 -55.27 -11.28
C LEU A 592 -9.84 -54.36 -12.52
N MET A 593 -10.15 -53.12 -12.34
CA MET A 593 -10.16 -52.07 -13.36
C MET A 593 -9.43 -50.81 -12.82
N HIS A 594 -8.78 -50.06 -13.70
CA HIS A 594 -8.17 -48.80 -13.36
C HIS A 594 -9.11 -47.66 -13.75
N ALA A 595 -9.47 -46.78 -12.82
CA ALA A 595 -10.18 -45.56 -13.16
C ALA A 595 -9.30 -44.72 -14.11
N LEU A 596 -9.86 -44.32 -15.24
CA LEU A 596 -9.22 -43.35 -16.12
C LEU A 596 -9.02 -42.08 -15.31
N ASP A 597 -7.76 -41.69 -15.07
CA ASP A 597 -7.44 -40.37 -14.53
C ASP A 597 -7.87 -39.32 -15.58
N ASP A 598 -8.91 -38.55 -15.30
CA ASP A 598 -9.37 -37.37 -16.07
C ASP A 598 -8.33 -36.25 -16.11
#